data_93714731123c51487cfdf558af8ad286
#
_entry.id   93714731123c51487cfdf558af8ad286
#
_cell.length_a   1.000
_cell.length_b   1.000
_cell.length_c   1.000
_cell.angle_alpha   90.00
_cell.angle_beta   90.00
_cell.angle_gamma   90.00
#
_symmetry.space_group_name_H-M   'P 1'
#
loop_
_entity.id
_entity.type
_entity.pdbx_description
1 polymer ?
#
loop_
_entity_poly.entity_id
_entity_poly.type
_entity_poly.pdbx_seq_one_letter_code
_entity_poly.pdbx_strand_id
1 'polypeptide(L)'
;TLTAGIAQDGRRLDYFLRTANVPGNLDNVALAGLYGHVAGNRGQVNLCQKNRAGREGFRFGLDVAWNDSLVRAGVTPPDPVFGYEPWTVNPGNYLVYRYGKSIDADLDMRHGDQRFAIRTVPGAGASDDIRLDIAGLNIGSALGLLPSAPPVDGVLGTDMTLGMTPDSLTLRGDLSIAELSYDKRRFGNVDFGLYYKQDQGHMADARLTLDGAEVLTVRGDYRAERESPLDLTATIPGFPLQQANVFLPD
;
A
#
# COMPACT_ATOMS: atom_id res chain seq x y z
N THR A 1 25.78 7.49 6.08
CA THR A 1 26.65 6.84 5.08
C THR A 1 25.80 6.00 4.16
N LEU A 2 26.00 6.13 2.83
CA LEU A 2 25.41 5.29 1.80
C LEU A 2 26.52 4.40 1.22
N THR A 3 26.26 3.10 1.12
CA THR A 3 27.16 2.14 0.50
C THR A 3 26.37 1.29 -0.50
N ALA A 4 26.91 1.12 -1.70
CA ALA A 4 26.33 0.28 -2.73
C ALA A 4 27.40 -0.63 -3.33
N GLY A 5 26.99 -1.79 -3.80
CA GLY A 5 27.88 -2.72 -4.50
C GLY A 5 27.11 -3.61 -5.44
N ILE A 6 27.82 -4.01 -6.50
CA ILE A 6 27.36 -4.97 -7.50
C ILE A 6 28.50 -5.94 -7.72
N ALA A 7 28.20 -7.25 -7.69
CA ALA A 7 29.13 -8.30 -7.99
C ALA A 7 28.51 -9.27 -9.01
N GLN A 8 29.29 -9.72 -9.97
CA GLN A 8 28.85 -10.69 -10.98
C GLN A 8 29.67 -11.95 -10.87
N ASP A 9 29.00 -13.08 -10.80
CA ASP A 9 29.61 -14.42 -10.87
C ASP A 9 28.85 -15.25 -11.93
N GLY A 10 29.50 -15.46 -13.05
CA GLY A 10 28.90 -16.13 -14.21
C GLY A 10 27.63 -15.41 -14.71
N ARG A 11 26.48 -16.10 -14.59
CA ARG A 11 25.16 -15.56 -14.99
C ARG A 11 24.38 -14.95 -13.82
N ARG A 12 24.98 -14.84 -12.64
CA ARG A 12 24.37 -14.28 -11.45
C ARG A 12 24.95 -12.90 -11.18
N LEU A 13 24.06 -11.94 -10.93
CA LEU A 13 24.37 -10.59 -10.49
C LEU A 13 23.83 -10.41 -9.07
N ASP A 14 24.71 -10.21 -8.12
CA ASP A 14 24.36 -9.84 -6.75
C ASP A 14 24.46 -8.31 -6.60
N TYR A 15 23.53 -7.73 -5.86
CA TYR A 15 23.52 -6.29 -5.61
C TYR A 15 23.13 -5.97 -4.18
N PHE A 16 23.64 -4.84 -3.67
CA PHE A 16 23.19 -4.28 -2.42
C PHE A 16 23.26 -2.75 -2.43
N LEU A 17 22.36 -2.15 -1.68
CA LEU A 17 22.35 -0.75 -1.30
C LEU A 17 22.09 -0.69 0.20
N ARG A 18 22.95 -0.02 0.95
CA ARG A 18 22.86 0.06 2.40
C ARG A 18 23.07 1.49 2.87
N THR A 19 22.18 1.94 3.74
CA THR A 19 22.37 3.19 4.48
C THR A 19 22.67 2.90 5.95
N ALA A 20 23.54 3.68 6.55
CA ALA A 20 23.79 3.65 7.98
C ALA A 20 23.83 5.09 8.52
N ASN A 21 23.43 5.26 9.79
CA ASN A 21 23.33 6.56 10.44
C ASN A 21 22.46 7.54 9.62
N VAL A 22 21.24 7.11 9.30
CA VAL A 22 20.27 7.94 8.56
C VAL A 22 19.92 9.15 9.45
N PRO A 23 19.94 10.37 8.91
CA PRO A 23 19.47 11.55 9.64
C PRO A 23 18.00 11.39 10.02
N GLY A 24 17.60 11.88 11.19
CA GLY A 24 16.23 11.79 11.69
C GLY A 24 16.14 10.99 12.97
N ASN A 25 15.05 10.26 13.18
CA ASN A 25 14.84 9.44 14.37
C ASN A 25 15.68 8.16 14.31
N LEU A 26 16.92 8.24 14.79
CA LEU A 26 17.88 7.12 14.80
C LEU A 26 17.45 5.98 15.73
N ASP A 27 16.55 6.23 16.67
CA ASP A 27 16.03 5.19 17.54
C ASP A 27 15.18 4.19 16.73
N ASN A 28 14.56 4.67 15.65
CA ASN A 28 13.76 3.85 14.75
C ASN A 28 14.55 3.33 13.54
N VAL A 29 15.41 4.15 12.94
CA VAL A 29 16.14 3.79 11.70
C VAL A 29 17.63 4.08 11.84
N ALA A 30 18.41 3.11 12.28
CA ALA A 30 19.87 3.20 12.27
C ALA A 30 20.48 2.62 10.99
N LEU A 31 19.83 1.61 10.40
CA LEU A 31 20.27 0.94 9.19
C LEU A 31 19.06 0.60 8.32
N ALA A 32 19.15 0.91 7.04
CA ALA A 32 18.23 0.38 6.02
C ALA A 32 19.03 -0.25 4.88
N GLY A 33 18.54 -1.34 4.33
CA GLY A 33 19.21 -2.09 3.28
C GLY A 33 18.24 -2.64 2.24
N LEU A 34 18.67 -2.59 0.99
CA LEU A 34 18.11 -3.30 -0.14
C LEU A 34 19.20 -4.24 -0.64
N TYR A 35 18.93 -5.51 -0.81
CA TYR A 35 19.88 -6.47 -1.33
C TYR A 35 19.16 -7.60 -2.06
N GLY A 36 19.87 -8.24 -2.96
CA GLY A 36 19.32 -9.35 -3.70
C GLY A 36 20.24 -9.83 -4.80
N HIS A 37 19.65 -10.61 -5.69
CA HIS A 37 20.36 -11.13 -6.86
C HIS A 37 19.41 -11.30 -8.04
N VAL A 38 20.01 -11.39 -9.23
CA VAL A 38 19.35 -11.75 -10.48
C VAL A 38 20.16 -12.86 -11.14
N ALA A 39 19.50 -13.93 -11.59
CA ALA A 39 20.11 -15.03 -12.31
C ALA A 39 19.15 -15.55 -13.39
N GLY A 40 19.49 -15.30 -14.66
CA GLY A 40 18.62 -15.62 -15.79
C GLY A 40 17.27 -14.87 -15.70
N ASN A 41 16.19 -15.62 -15.62
CA ASN A 41 14.82 -15.12 -15.51
C ASN A 41 14.24 -15.19 -14.10
N ARG A 42 15.09 -15.16 -13.08
CA ARG A 42 14.72 -15.14 -11.66
C ARG A 42 15.52 -14.09 -10.92
N GLY A 43 14.92 -13.54 -9.89
CA GLY A 43 15.57 -12.60 -9.01
C GLY A 43 15.00 -12.67 -7.61
N GLN A 44 15.75 -12.16 -6.67
CA GLN A 44 15.33 -11.96 -5.29
C GLN A 44 15.64 -10.52 -4.91
N VAL A 45 14.67 -9.89 -4.24
CA VAL A 45 14.79 -8.55 -3.67
C VAL A 45 14.49 -8.64 -2.20
N ASN A 46 15.35 -8.09 -1.35
CA ASN A 46 15.14 -8.04 0.09
C ASN A 46 15.31 -6.61 0.58
N LEU A 47 14.40 -6.19 1.43
CA LEU A 47 14.40 -4.93 2.15
C LEU A 47 14.53 -5.21 3.64
N CYS A 48 15.37 -4.49 4.33
CA CYS A 48 15.47 -4.56 5.79
C CYS A 48 15.71 -3.18 6.39
N GLN A 49 15.26 -3.04 7.63
CA GLN A 49 15.52 -1.86 8.45
C GLN A 49 15.75 -2.31 9.88
N LYS A 50 16.75 -1.71 10.56
CA LYS A 50 17.07 -1.94 11.96
C LYS A 50 17.16 -0.62 12.69
N ASN A 51 16.73 -0.61 13.94
CA ASN A 51 16.94 0.51 14.84
C ASN A 51 18.37 0.51 15.43
N ARG A 52 18.67 1.51 16.25
CA ARG A 52 19.98 1.64 16.93
C ARG A 52 20.31 0.44 17.83
N ALA A 53 19.32 -0.21 18.43
CA ALA A 53 19.51 -1.41 19.26
C ALA A 53 19.71 -2.68 18.41
N GLY A 54 19.70 -2.59 17.09
CA GLY A 54 19.84 -3.73 16.17
C GLY A 54 18.56 -4.54 15.96
N ARG A 55 17.43 -4.12 16.57
CA ARG A 55 16.15 -4.79 16.38
C ARG A 55 15.61 -4.51 14.98
N GLU A 56 15.14 -5.56 14.29
CA GLU A 56 14.52 -5.44 12.98
C GLU A 56 13.11 -4.83 13.12
N GLY A 57 12.91 -3.67 12.53
CA GLY A 57 11.59 -3.03 12.44
C GLY A 57 10.87 -3.35 11.15
N PHE A 58 11.66 -3.64 10.09
CA PHE A 58 11.17 -4.06 8.80
C PHE A 58 12.09 -5.10 8.18
N ARG A 59 11.51 -6.19 7.68
CA ARG A 59 12.17 -7.18 6.83
C ARG A 59 11.14 -7.77 5.88
N PHE A 60 11.37 -7.58 4.60
CA PHE A 60 10.47 -8.05 3.55
C PHE A 60 11.29 -8.44 2.32
N GLY A 61 10.94 -9.54 1.71
CA GLY A 61 11.58 -9.98 0.48
C GLY A 61 10.58 -10.52 -0.53
N LEU A 62 11.00 -10.53 -1.77
CA LEU A 62 10.26 -11.09 -2.89
C LEU A 62 11.18 -12.00 -3.69
N ASP A 63 10.73 -13.21 -3.96
CA ASP A 63 11.24 -14.03 -5.06
C ASP A 63 10.45 -13.69 -6.31
N VAL A 64 11.15 -13.35 -7.39
CA VAL A 64 10.53 -12.91 -8.64
C VAL A 64 11.01 -13.80 -9.78
N ALA A 65 10.07 -14.30 -10.57
CA ALA A 65 10.36 -15.01 -11.82
C ALA A 65 9.59 -14.36 -12.97
N TRP A 66 10.20 -14.28 -14.14
CA TRP A 66 9.57 -13.66 -15.32
C TRP A 66 9.90 -14.41 -16.60
N ASN A 67 9.06 -14.22 -17.58
CA ASN A 67 9.29 -14.63 -18.97
C ASN A 67 8.61 -13.62 -19.91
N ASP A 68 8.53 -13.93 -21.19
CA ASP A 68 7.95 -13.03 -22.21
C ASP A 68 6.43 -12.80 -22.05
N SER A 69 5.77 -13.55 -21.17
CA SER A 69 4.32 -13.53 -21.01
C SER A 69 3.85 -13.07 -19.63
N LEU A 70 4.69 -13.22 -18.60
CA LEU A 70 4.28 -12.90 -17.22
C LEU A 70 5.46 -12.60 -16.29
N VAL A 71 5.14 -11.92 -15.20
CA VAL A 71 5.94 -11.82 -13.97
C VAL A 71 5.18 -12.50 -12.84
N ARG A 72 5.87 -13.34 -12.07
CA ARG A 72 5.37 -13.93 -10.81
C ARG A 72 6.27 -13.49 -9.67
N ALA A 73 5.67 -13.00 -8.60
CA ALA A 73 6.35 -12.68 -7.35
C ALA A 73 5.74 -13.49 -6.20
N GLY A 74 6.53 -13.82 -5.19
CA GLY A 74 6.10 -14.42 -3.95
C GLY A 74 6.89 -13.83 -2.78
N VAL A 75 6.23 -13.68 -1.63
CA VAL A 75 6.87 -13.15 -0.41
C VAL A 75 7.81 -14.20 0.17
N THR A 76 9.03 -13.75 0.52
CA THR A 76 10.07 -14.54 1.15
C THR A 76 10.90 -13.64 2.10
N PRO A 77 11.37 -14.07 3.25
CA PRO A 77 11.03 -15.33 3.92
C PRO A 77 9.54 -15.38 4.34
N PRO A 78 9.05 -16.54 4.78
CA PRO A 78 7.63 -16.69 5.15
C PRO A 78 7.23 -15.94 6.43
N ASP A 79 8.17 -15.30 7.11
CA ASP A 79 8.02 -14.53 8.34
C ASP A 79 8.54 -13.08 8.17
N PRO A 80 7.95 -12.27 7.27
CA PRO A 80 8.31 -10.87 7.13
C PRO A 80 8.09 -10.12 8.45
N VAL A 81 8.83 -9.02 8.66
CA VAL A 81 8.71 -8.18 9.87
C VAL A 81 8.20 -6.81 9.46
N PHE A 82 7.14 -6.34 10.13
CA PHE A 82 6.61 -4.98 10.00
C PHE A 82 6.32 -4.41 11.39
N GLY A 83 6.74 -3.18 11.64
CA GLY A 83 6.50 -2.52 12.92
C GLY A 83 7.16 -3.24 14.10
N TYR A 84 8.34 -3.88 13.88
CA TYR A 84 9.07 -4.70 14.87
C TYR A 84 8.40 -6.02 15.25
N GLU A 85 7.33 -6.41 14.54
CA GLU A 85 6.60 -7.64 14.81
C GLU A 85 6.66 -8.60 13.61
N PRO A 86 6.86 -9.91 13.87
CA PRO A 86 6.85 -10.91 12.80
C PRO A 86 5.41 -11.16 12.32
N TRP A 87 5.27 -11.25 11.01
CA TRP A 87 4.02 -11.61 10.34
C TRP A 87 4.13 -13.01 9.75
N THR A 88 3.03 -13.72 9.68
CA THR A 88 2.94 -14.99 8.95
C THR A 88 2.37 -14.74 7.56
N VAL A 89 2.82 -15.52 6.58
CA VAL A 89 2.35 -15.45 5.20
C VAL A 89 1.81 -16.82 4.80
N ASN A 90 0.72 -16.86 4.03
CA ASN A 90 0.15 -18.12 3.53
C ASN A 90 1.19 -18.88 2.69
N PRO A 91 1.30 -20.22 2.85
CA PRO A 91 2.19 -21.04 2.03
C PRO A 91 1.83 -20.93 0.55
N GLY A 92 2.86 -20.87 -0.30
CA GLY A 92 2.67 -20.81 -1.75
C GLY A 92 2.08 -19.50 -2.27
N ASN A 93 2.11 -18.44 -1.45
CA ASN A 93 1.62 -17.12 -1.84
C ASN A 93 2.21 -16.66 -3.17
N TYR A 94 1.45 -15.83 -3.89
CA TYR A 94 1.89 -15.30 -5.16
C TYR A 94 1.13 -14.05 -5.59
N LEU A 95 1.79 -13.28 -6.45
CA LEU A 95 1.21 -12.27 -7.32
C LEU A 95 1.71 -12.54 -8.73
N VAL A 96 0.82 -12.73 -9.69
CA VAL A 96 1.14 -12.96 -11.11
C VAL A 96 0.54 -11.85 -11.94
N TYR A 97 1.37 -11.18 -12.71
CA TYR A 97 0.93 -10.25 -13.75
C TYR A 97 1.19 -10.85 -15.13
N ARG A 98 0.14 -11.13 -15.88
CA ARG A 98 0.22 -11.52 -17.29
C ARG A 98 0.12 -10.27 -18.14
N TYR A 99 1.17 -9.98 -18.90
CA TYR A 99 1.31 -8.73 -19.64
C TYR A 99 0.08 -8.40 -20.48
N GLY A 100 -0.54 -7.24 -20.18
CA GLY A 100 -1.72 -6.74 -20.89
C GLY A 100 -2.99 -7.59 -20.78
N LYS A 101 -3.04 -8.58 -19.86
CA LYS A 101 -4.19 -9.51 -19.75
C LYS A 101 -4.84 -9.52 -18.39
N SER A 102 -4.10 -9.91 -17.35
CA SER A 102 -4.70 -10.12 -16.02
C SER A 102 -3.67 -10.03 -14.90
N ILE A 103 -4.17 -9.75 -13.72
CA ILE A 103 -3.48 -9.98 -12.45
C ILE A 103 -4.14 -11.17 -11.76
N ASP A 104 -3.34 -11.99 -11.11
CA ASP A 104 -3.81 -13.13 -10.31
C ASP A 104 -2.99 -13.15 -9.01
N ALA A 105 -3.65 -13.27 -7.87
CA ALA A 105 -3.02 -13.12 -6.57
C ALA A 105 -3.64 -14.03 -5.51
N ASP A 106 -2.78 -14.56 -4.65
CA ASP A 106 -3.12 -15.18 -3.38
C ASP A 106 -2.03 -14.87 -2.37
N LEU A 107 -2.16 -13.74 -1.70
CA LEU A 107 -1.29 -13.28 -0.62
C LEU A 107 -2.15 -12.95 0.60
N ASP A 108 -1.85 -13.57 1.74
CA ASP A 108 -2.49 -13.29 3.03
C ASP A 108 -1.42 -13.25 4.11
N MET A 109 -1.21 -12.07 4.68
CA MET A 109 -0.25 -11.84 5.75
C MET A 109 -0.99 -11.47 7.03
N ARG A 110 -0.56 -12.00 8.18
CA ARG A 110 -1.23 -11.82 9.47
C ARG A 110 -0.25 -11.63 10.62
N HIS A 111 -0.65 -10.76 11.56
CA HIS A 111 -0.04 -10.63 12.86
C HIS A 111 -1.11 -10.29 13.91
N GLY A 112 -1.41 -11.21 14.84
CA GLY A 112 -2.54 -11.06 15.76
C GLY A 112 -3.85 -10.81 15.01
N ASP A 113 -4.53 -9.71 15.32
CA ASP A 113 -5.76 -9.30 14.64
C ASP A 113 -5.50 -8.48 13.36
N GLN A 114 -4.25 -8.16 13.07
CA GLN A 114 -3.88 -7.42 11.86
C GLN A 114 -3.80 -8.36 10.66
N ARG A 115 -4.30 -7.87 9.53
CA ARG A 115 -4.28 -8.61 8.26
C ARG A 115 -3.98 -7.69 7.10
N PHE A 116 -3.24 -8.21 6.13
CA PHE A 116 -3.06 -7.66 4.80
C PHE A 116 -3.24 -8.79 3.78
N ALA A 117 -4.22 -8.67 2.89
CA ALA A 117 -4.45 -9.69 1.87
C ALA A 117 -4.71 -9.08 0.50
N ILE A 118 -4.15 -9.72 -0.53
CA ILE A 118 -4.46 -9.46 -1.94
C ILE A 118 -4.86 -10.78 -2.56
N ARG A 119 -6.06 -10.85 -3.15
CA ARG A 119 -6.60 -12.08 -3.70
C ARG A 119 -7.35 -11.86 -4.99
N THR A 120 -7.23 -12.82 -5.89
CA THR A 120 -8.15 -12.97 -7.01
C THR A 120 -9.49 -13.48 -6.49
N VAL A 121 -10.56 -12.82 -6.89
CA VAL A 121 -11.95 -13.20 -6.56
C VAL A 121 -12.80 -13.23 -7.83
N PRO A 122 -13.86 -14.04 -7.90
CA PRO A 122 -14.76 -14.02 -9.05
C PRO A 122 -15.28 -12.61 -9.31
N GLY A 123 -15.07 -12.11 -10.52
CA GLY A 123 -15.54 -10.80 -10.95
C GLY A 123 -17.02 -10.82 -11.36
N ALA A 124 -17.61 -9.64 -11.45
CA ALA A 124 -18.98 -9.49 -11.95
C ALA A 124 -19.09 -9.70 -13.48
N GLY A 125 -17.96 -9.77 -14.19
CA GLY A 125 -17.86 -9.93 -15.64
C GLY A 125 -17.18 -11.24 -16.06
N ALA A 126 -16.59 -11.23 -17.25
CA ALA A 126 -15.88 -12.37 -17.82
C ALA A 126 -14.46 -12.59 -17.26
N SER A 127 -13.94 -11.65 -16.47
CA SER A 127 -12.63 -11.70 -15.83
C SER A 127 -12.76 -11.64 -14.32
N ASP A 128 -11.77 -12.21 -13.65
CA ASP A 128 -11.68 -12.15 -12.19
C ASP A 128 -11.24 -10.74 -11.75
N ASP A 129 -11.69 -10.35 -10.56
CA ASP A 129 -11.33 -9.11 -9.89
C ASP A 129 -10.19 -9.36 -8.88
N ILE A 130 -9.46 -8.31 -8.53
CA ILE A 130 -8.47 -8.32 -7.45
C ILE A 130 -9.06 -7.61 -6.23
N ARG A 131 -9.09 -8.30 -5.10
CA ARG A 131 -9.50 -7.73 -3.82
C ARG A 131 -8.29 -7.46 -2.93
N LEU A 132 -8.21 -6.24 -2.43
CA LEU A 132 -7.31 -5.80 -1.37
C LEU A 132 -8.11 -5.69 -0.06
N ASP A 133 -7.67 -6.38 0.96
CA ASP A 133 -8.28 -6.40 2.30
C ASP A 133 -7.18 -6.08 3.33
N ILE A 134 -7.35 -4.99 4.08
CA ILE A 134 -6.49 -4.64 5.21
C ILE A 134 -7.38 -4.52 6.43
N ALA A 135 -7.01 -5.16 7.51
CA ALA A 135 -7.72 -5.08 8.78
C ALA A 135 -6.75 -4.79 9.93
N GLY A 136 -7.10 -3.84 10.76
CA GLY A 136 -6.43 -3.60 12.03
C GLY A 136 -4.99 -3.08 11.94
N LEU A 137 -4.53 -2.59 10.79
CA LEU A 137 -3.14 -2.14 10.62
C LEU A 137 -2.87 -0.85 11.39
N ASN A 138 -1.94 -0.90 12.35
CA ASN A 138 -1.53 0.27 13.12
C ASN A 138 -0.65 1.20 12.28
N ILE A 139 -1.16 2.42 12.00
CA ILE A 139 -0.50 3.42 11.15
C ILE A 139 0.78 3.92 11.82
N GLY A 140 0.75 4.20 13.11
CA GLY A 140 1.90 4.69 13.86
C GLY A 140 3.06 3.71 13.84
N SER A 141 2.79 2.41 14.00
CA SER A 141 3.80 1.36 13.90
C SER A 141 4.38 1.26 12.49
N ALA A 142 3.56 1.36 11.45
CA ALA A 142 4.00 1.32 10.06
C ALA A 142 4.83 2.56 9.69
N LEU A 143 4.39 3.75 10.05
CA LEU A 143 5.08 5.01 9.81
C LEU A 143 6.35 5.15 10.65
N GLY A 144 6.38 4.62 11.88
CA GLY A 144 7.55 4.63 12.76
C GLY A 144 8.79 3.97 12.16
N LEU A 145 8.65 3.22 11.05
CA LEU A 145 9.76 2.68 10.26
C LEU A 145 10.47 3.74 9.41
N LEU A 146 9.89 4.90 9.23
CA LEU A 146 10.45 5.98 8.43
C LEU A 146 11.31 6.92 9.30
N PRO A 147 12.45 7.41 8.80
CA PRO A 147 13.33 8.32 9.55
C PRO A 147 12.68 9.64 9.95
N SER A 148 11.69 10.09 9.18
CA SER A 148 10.99 11.36 9.35
C SER A 148 9.48 11.11 9.25
N ALA A 149 8.98 10.16 10.04
CA ALA A 149 7.56 9.86 10.07
C ALA A 149 6.76 11.06 10.57
N PRO A 150 5.66 11.44 9.90
CA PRO A 150 4.72 12.36 10.48
C PRO A 150 4.10 11.75 11.75
N PRO A 151 3.77 12.55 12.77
CA PRO A 151 3.20 12.06 14.02
C PRO A 151 1.71 11.70 13.87
N VAL A 152 1.44 10.74 12.97
CA VAL A 152 0.10 10.21 12.68
C VAL A 152 -0.05 8.85 13.32
N ASP A 153 -1.18 8.61 13.98
CA ASP A 153 -1.55 7.31 14.53
C ASP A 153 -3.02 7.01 14.22
N GLY A 154 -3.39 5.74 14.29
CA GLY A 154 -4.73 5.24 14.02
C GLY A 154 -4.70 3.79 13.54
N VAL A 155 -5.88 3.22 13.37
CA VAL A 155 -6.05 1.83 12.90
C VAL A 155 -6.67 1.84 11.52
N LEU A 156 -5.89 1.42 10.52
CA LEU A 156 -6.30 1.36 9.13
C LEU A 156 -7.03 0.05 8.81
N GLY A 157 -8.17 0.20 8.17
CA GLY A 157 -8.90 -0.87 7.48
C GLY A 157 -9.22 -0.48 6.05
N THR A 158 -9.25 -1.44 5.14
CA THR A 158 -9.77 -1.22 3.77
C THR A 158 -10.28 -2.52 3.18
N ASP A 159 -11.30 -2.39 2.35
CA ASP A 159 -11.82 -3.45 1.48
C ASP A 159 -12.02 -2.83 0.10
N MET A 160 -11.09 -3.10 -0.81
CA MET A 160 -11.11 -2.54 -2.16
C MET A 160 -11.10 -3.65 -3.20
N THR A 161 -11.84 -3.45 -4.27
CA THR A 161 -11.91 -4.37 -5.41
C THR A 161 -11.52 -3.64 -6.69
N LEU A 162 -10.57 -4.21 -7.40
CA LEU A 162 -10.11 -3.78 -8.72
C LEU A 162 -10.58 -4.78 -9.77
N GLY A 163 -11.50 -4.36 -10.62
CA GLY A 163 -11.94 -5.11 -11.79
C GLY A 163 -11.23 -4.60 -13.04
N MET A 164 -10.69 -5.51 -13.84
CA MET A 164 -10.01 -5.20 -15.10
C MET A 164 -10.53 -6.05 -16.24
N THR A 165 -10.92 -5.39 -17.33
CA THR A 165 -11.18 -6.00 -18.63
C THR A 165 -10.31 -5.30 -19.67
N PRO A 166 -10.18 -5.82 -20.91
CA PRO A 166 -9.42 -5.13 -21.94
C PRO A 166 -9.86 -3.68 -22.20
N ASP A 167 -11.14 -3.39 -21.99
CA ASP A 167 -11.75 -2.10 -22.33
C ASP A 167 -12.22 -1.30 -21.11
N SER A 168 -12.06 -1.83 -19.90
CA SER A 168 -12.59 -1.19 -18.68
C SER A 168 -11.75 -1.48 -17.45
N LEU A 169 -11.59 -0.46 -16.62
CA LEU A 169 -11.04 -0.53 -15.27
C LEU A 169 -12.10 -0.05 -14.28
N THR A 170 -12.32 -0.83 -13.23
CA THR A 170 -13.22 -0.45 -12.13
C THR A 170 -12.47 -0.58 -10.82
N LEU A 171 -12.49 0.46 -9.99
CA LEU A 171 -12.00 0.43 -8.61
C LEU A 171 -13.15 0.84 -7.69
N ARG A 172 -13.43 0.02 -6.70
CA ARG A 172 -14.49 0.29 -5.71
C ARG A 172 -14.08 -0.20 -4.35
N GLY A 173 -14.48 0.49 -3.32
CA GLY A 173 -14.28 0.05 -1.95
C GLY A 173 -14.23 1.18 -0.96
N ASP A 174 -13.93 0.80 0.26
CA ASP A 174 -13.90 1.67 1.42
C ASP A 174 -12.53 1.58 2.11
N LEU A 175 -12.10 2.71 2.65
CA LEU A 175 -10.95 2.82 3.53
C LEU A 175 -11.44 3.48 4.83
N SER A 176 -11.11 2.89 5.96
CA SER A 176 -11.42 3.45 7.27
C SER A 176 -10.14 3.65 8.08
N ILE A 177 -10.09 4.70 8.86
CA ILE A 177 -9.06 4.93 9.87
C ILE A 177 -9.78 5.21 11.19
N ALA A 178 -9.75 4.24 12.08
CA ALA A 178 -10.29 4.44 13.43
C ALA A 178 -9.27 5.17 14.32
N GLU A 179 -9.77 6.02 15.20
CA GLU A 179 -8.98 6.78 16.18
C GLU A 179 -7.82 7.56 15.55
N LEU A 180 -8.03 8.13 14.35
CA LEU A 180 -7.01 8.95 13.70
C LEU A 180 -6.58 10.09 14.62
N SER A 181 -5.28 10.21 14.81
CA SER A 181 -4.67 11.31 15.56
C SER A 181 -3.46 11.88 14.84
N TYR A 182 -3.20 13.16 15.03
CA TYR A 182 -2.01 13.86 14.55
C TYR A 182 -1.39 14.62 15.73
N ASP A 183 -0.10 14.41 15.97
CA ASP A 183 0.63 14.99 17.09
C ASP A 183 -0.12 14.87 18.44
N LYS A 184 -0.61 13.62 18.71
CA LYS A 184 -1.40 13.25 19.89
C LYS A 184 -2.76 13.97 20.02
N ARG A 185 -3.15 14.79 19.07
CA ARG A 185 -4.48 15.43 19.01
C ARG A 185 -5.41 14.50 18.23
N ARG A 186 -6.51 14.09 18.85
CA ARG A 186 -7.50 13.21 18.21
C ARG A 186 -8.21 13.94 17.10
N PHE A 187 -8.24 13.32 15.92
CA PHE A 187 -8.99 13.79 14.75
C PHE A 187 -10.36 13.11 14.66
N GLY A 188 -10.44 11.84 15.03
CA GLY A 188 -11.66 11.04 15.01
C GLY A 188 -11.58 9.83 14.11
N ASN A 189 -12.74 9.25 13.78
CA ASN A 189 -12.83 8.16 12.81
C ASN A 189 -13.05 8.73 11.42
N VAL A 190 -12.26 8.29 10.47
CA VAL A 190 -12.33 8.73 9.07
C VAL A 190 -12.74 7.55 8.22
N ASP A 191 -13.79 7.72 7.42
CA ASP A 191 -14.18 6.75 6.41
C ASP A 191 -14.16 7.43 5.03
N PHE A 192 -13.56 6.73 4.07
CA PHE A 192 -13.45 7.18 2.69
C PHE A 192 -13.98 6.10 1.77
N GLY A 193 -15.08 6.37 1.10
CA GLY A 193 -15.64 5.51 0.06
C GLY A 193 -15.20 5.98 -1.32
N LEU A 194 -14.80 5.07 -2.18
CA LEU A 194 -14.37 5.34 -3.55
C LEU A 194 -15.06 4.40 -4.54
N TYR A 195 -15.58 4.99 -5.60
CA TYR A 195 -15.94 4.30 -6.82
C TYR A 195 -15.29 5.02 -8.01
N TYR A 196 -14.55 4.28 -8.81
CA TYR A 196 -13.98 4.77 -10.07
C TYR A 196 -14.26 3.76 -11.17
N LYS A 197 -14.64 4.25 -12.34
CA LYS A 197 -14.83 3.45 -13.54
C LYS A 197 -14.24 4.17 -14.75
N GLN A 198 -13.46 3.43 -15.51
CA GLN A 198 -12.95 3.80 -16.82
C GLN A 198 -13.52 2.81 -17.85
N ASP A 199 -14.26 3.32 -18.83
CA ASP A 199 -14.71 2.59 -20.01
C ASP A 199 -14.64 3.51 -21.25
N GLN A 200 -15.75 4.13 -21.65
CA GLN A 200 -15.79 5.18 -22.69
C GLN A 200 -15.47 6.58 -22.16
N GLY A 201 -14.97 6.69 -20.94
CA GLY A 201 -14.62 7.90 -20.21
C GLY A 201 -14.14 7.53 -18.83
N HIS A 202 -13.98 8.52 -17.96
CA HIS A 202 -13.58 8.33 -16.57
C HIS A 202 -14.67 8.86 -15.65
N MET A 203 -15.21 8.04 -14.80
CA MET A 203 -16.15 8.43 -13.75
C MET A 203 -15.54 8.14 -12.39
N ALA A 204 -15.66 9.09 -11.47
CA ALA A 204 -15.22 8.93 -10.09
C ALA A 204 -16.27 9.49 -9.14
N ASP A 205 -16.61 8.72 -8.12
CA ASP A 205 -17.38 9.14 -6.95
C ASP A 205 -16.55 8.87 -5.70
N ALA A 206 -16.40 9.87 -4.85
CA ALA A 206 -15.71 9.73 -3.58
C ALA A 206 -16.48 10.41 -2.46
N ARG A 207 -16.48 9.82 -1.29
CA ARG A 207 -17.13 10.35 -0.09
C ARG A 207 -16.18 10.22 1.10
N LEU A 208 -16.07 11.29 1.87
CA LEU A 208 -15.33 11.33 3.12
C LEU A 208 -16.28 11.63 4.26
N THR A 209 -16.23 10.81 5.29
CA THR A 209 -16.93 11.06 6.56
C THR A 209 -15.93 11.21 7.70
N LEU A 210 -16.33 11.91 8.73
CA LEU A 210 -15.56 12.12 9.94
C LEU A 210 -16.48 11.92 11.15
N ASP A 211 -16.17 10.94 11.99
CA ASP A 211 -17.06 10.47 13.08
C ASP A 211 -18.51 10.22 12.60
N GLY A 212 -18.66 9.67 11.39
CA GLY A 212 -19.94 9.37 10.76
C GLY A 212 -20.65 10.56 10.10
N ALA A 213 -20.15 11.79 10.24
CA ALA A 213 -20.69 12.96 9.54
C ALA A 213 -20.01 13.11 8.17
N GLU A 214 -20.81 13.27 7.11
CA GLU A 214 -20.28 13.53 5.77
C GLU A 214 -19.65 14.93 5.73
N VAL A 215 -18.37 15.00 5.36
CA VAL A 215 -17.61 16.26 5.29
C VAL A 215 -17.21 16.63 3.86
N LEU A 216 -17.16 15.65 2.95
CA LEU A 216 -16.85 15.88 1.55
C LEU A 216 -17.48 14.79 0.69
N THR A 217 -18.10 15.21 -0.40
CA THR A 217 -18.43 14.36 -1.55
C THR A 217 -17.82 14.95 -2.80
N VAL A 218 -17.25 14.11 -3.65
CA VAL A 218 -16.72 14.50 -4.96
C VAL A 218 -17.31 13.57 -6.00
N ARG A 219 -17.84 14.15 -7.07
CA ARG A 219 -18.27 13.43 -8.26
C ARG A 219 -17.60 14.02 -9.48
N GLY A 220 -16.98 13.16 -10.29
CA GLY A 220 -16.29 13.55 -11.51
C GLY A 220 -16.69 12.68 -12.69
N ASP A 221 -16.90 13.29 -13.85
CA ASP A 221 -17.04 12.62 -15.15
C ASP A 221 -16.10 13.32 -16.15
N TYR A 222 -15.22 12.55 -16.77
CA TYR A 222 -14.31 13.04 -17.81
C TYR A 222 -14.53 12.27 -19.10
N ARG A 223 -14.79 12.99 -20.18
CA ARG A 223 -14.96 12.44 -21.54
C ARG A 223 -14.26 13.35 -22.54
N ALA A 224 -13.19 12.83 -23.14
CA ALA A 224 -12.32 13.62 -24.02
C ALA A 224 -13.04 14.16 -25.28
N GLU A 225 -14.10 13.51 -25.72
CA GLU A 225 -14.89 13.88 -26.91
C GLU A 225 -15.90 15.01 -26.69
N ARG A 226 -16.11 15.44 -25.44
CA ARG A 226 -17.04 16.53 -25.12
C ARG A 226 -16.37 17.89 -25.27
N GLU A 227 -17.14 18.92 -25.58
CA GLU A 227 -16.71 20.33 -25.63
C GLU A 227 -16.16 20.79 -24.27
N SER A 228 -16.79 20.36 -23.16
CA SER A 228 -16.29 20.46 -21.80
C SER A 228 -15.96 19.06 -21.30
N PRO A 229 -14.72 18.61 -21.42
CA PRO A 229 -14.35 17.21 -21.15
C PRO A 229 -14.42 16.83 -19.68
N LEU A 230 -14.30 17.78 -18.74
CA LEU A 230 -14.35 17.54 -17.31
C LEU A 230 -15.60 18.18 -16.69
N ASP A 231 -16.41 17.36 -16.04
CA ASP A 231 -17.47 17.79 -15.13
C ASP A 231 -17.09 17.31 -13.71
N LEU A 232 -16.84 18.24 -12.80
CA LEU A 232 -16.44 17.98 -11.44
C LEU A 232 -17.31 18.74 -10.46
N THR A 233 -17.97 18.02 -9.58
CA THR A 233 -18.74 18.59 -8.48
C THR A 233 -18.13 18.15 -7.15
N ALA A 234 -17.79 19.10 -6.30
CA ALA A 234 -17.39 18.86 -4.91
C ALA A 234 -18.38 19.54 -3.96
N THR A 235 -18.89 18.80 -3.00
CA THR A 235 -19.83 19.29 -1.99
C THR A 235 -19.22 19.10 -0.61
N ILE A 236 -19.21 20.17 0.19
CA ILE A 236 -18.78 20.18 1.59
C ILE A 236 -20.00 20.55 2.42
N PRO A 237 -20.77 19.58 2.95
CA PRO A 237 -21.99 19.85 3.70
C PRO A 237 -21.73 20.59 5.02
N GLY A 238 -20.60 20.31 5.63
CA GLY A 238 -20.11 20.95 6.85
C GLY A 238 -18.81 20.31 7.31
N PHE A 239 -17.86 21.12 7.75
CA PHE A 239 -16.63 20.64 8.36
C PHE A 239 -16.63 21.07 9.85
N PRO A 240 -16.41 20.13 10.80
CA PRO A 240 -16.35 20.48 12.21
C PRO A 240 -15.12 21.34 12.48
N LEU A 241 -15.31 22.66 12.65
CA LEU A 241 -14.21 23.61 12.84
C LEU A 241 -13.31 23.30 14.05
N GLN A 242 -13.83 22.59 15.04
CA GLN A 242 -13.05 22.13 16.19
C GLN A 242 -11.89 21.21 15.78
N GLN A 243 -12.03 20.47 14.69
CA GLN A 243 -10.99 19.58 14.17
C GLN A 243 -10.00 20.32 13.25
N ALA A 244 -10.39 21.49 12.71
CA ALA A 244 -9.46 22.35 11.99
C ALA A 244 -8.34 22.90 12.92
N ASN A 245 -8.59 23.01 14.22
CA ASN A 245 -7.60 23.44 15.20
C ASN A 245 -6.39 22.50 15.31
N VAL A 246 -6.48 21.27 14.80
CA VAL A 246 -5.32 20.35 14.71
C VAL A 246 -4.23 20.89 13.78
N PHE A 247 -4.60 21.69 12.78
CA PHE A 247 -3.70 22.27 11.78
C PHE A 247 -3.34 23.74 12.04
N LEU A 248 -3.95 24.37 13.05
CA LEU A 248 -3.65 25.75 13.40
C LEU A 248 -2.52 25.79 14.44
N PRO A 249 -1.50 26.64 14.24
CA PRO A 249 -0.50 26.87 15.28
C PRO A 249 -1.15 27.50 16.51
N ASP A 250 -0.68 27.12 17.69
CA ASP A 250 -1.04 27.71 18.98
C ASP A 250 -0.63 29.20 19.04
#